data_7090a63c143291bb40bfcc1a54ff6bc7
#
_entry.id   7090a63c143291bb40bfcc1a54ff6bc7
#
_cell.length_a   1.000
_cell.length_b   1.000
_cell.length_c   1.000
_cell.angle_alpha   90.00
_cell.angle_beta   90.00
_cell.angle_gamma   90.00
#
_symmetry.space_group_name_H-M   'P 1'
#
loop_
_entity.id
_entity.type
_entity.pdbx_description
1 polymer ?
#
loop_
_entity_poly.entity_id
_entity_poly.type
_entity_poly.pdbx_seq_one_letter_code
_entity_poly.pdbx_strand_id
1 'polypeptide(L)'
;MKRSRVLVVVACAALAWGSTTAASPTVRPKLQALDLQPLVVRGTAFRPYERVKLILAADMAAGRILKASATGRFVARFRAVSVGRCEGFVLQAFGSRGSRAKLERLTPDCIEP
;
A
#
# COMPACT_ATOMS: atom_id res chain seq x y z
N MET A 1 70.31 -6.01 29.68
CA MET A 1 68.88 -5.94 29.96
C MET A 1 68.08 -5.95 28.69
N LYS A 2 67.28 -6.92 28.57
CA LYS A 2 66.42 -7.06 27.40
C LYS A 2 65.09 -6.43 27.68
N ARG A 3 64.69 -5.59 26.82
CA ARG A 3 63.36 -5.00 26.87
C ARG A 3 62.51 -5.66 25.83
N SER A 4 61.50 -6.32 26.24
CA SER A 4 60.52 -6.79 25.30
C SER A 4 59.58 -5.65 24.94
N ARG A 5 59.64 -5.30 23.72
CA ARG A 5 58.66 -4.39 23.20
C ARG A 5 57.49 -5.20 22.71
N VAL A 6 56.44 -5.12 23.45
CA VAL A 6 55.18 -5.68 22.98
C VAL A 6 54.59 -4.65 22.07
N LEU A 7 54.68 -4.90 20.80
CA LEU A 7 53.91 -4.15 19.81
C LEU A 7 52.51 -4.67 19.87
N VAL A 8 51.70 -3.94 20.59
CA VAL A 8 50.27 -4.18 20.52
C VAL A 8 49.81 -3.53 19.22
N VAL A 9 49.77 -4.31 18.20
CA VAL A 9 49.09 -3.90 16.97
C VAL A 9 47.61 -3.99 17.27
N VAL A 10 47.06 -2.90 17.67
CA VAL A 10 45.63 -2.76 17.71
C VAL A 10 45.16 -2.69 16.26
N ALA A 11 44.91 -3.83 15.70
CA ALA A 11 44.21 -3.85 14.45
C ALA A 11 42.78 -3.36 14.74
N CYS A 12 42.59 -2.08 14.55
CA CYS A 12 41.23 -1.57 14.45
C CYS A 12 40.64 -2.19 13.20
N ALA A 13 40.05 -3.32 13.34
CA ALA A 13 39.13 -3.82 12.34
C ALA A 13 38.00 -2.79 12.29
N ALA A 14 38.12 -1.85 11.41
CA ALA A 14 36.99 -1.02 11.07
C ALA A 14 35.97 -1.96 10.48
N LEU A 15 35.11 -2.45 11.31
CA LEU A 15 33.89 -3.09 10.86
C LEU A 15 33.10 -1.99 10.16
N ALA A 16 33.37 -1.85 8.89
CA ALA A 16 32.49 -1.10 8.04
C ALA A 16 31.14 -1.84 8.09
N TRP A 17 30.35 -1.46 9.02
CA TRP A 17 28.95 -1.81 8.98
C TRP A 17 28.38 -1.03 7.81
N GLY A 18 28.66 -1.53 6.64
CA GLY A 18 27.87 -1.16 5.51
C GLY A 18 26.48 -1.65 5.79
N SER A 19 25.71 -0.89 6.51
CA SER A 19 24.29 -1.05 6.45
C SER A 19 23.85 -0.63 5.07
N THR A 20 24.12 -1.48 4.12
CA THR A 20 23.31 -1.48 2.93
C THR A 20 21.93 -1.85 3.42
N THR A 21 21.19 -0.85 3.83
CA THR A 21 19.76 -0.96 3.74
C THR A 21 19.52 -1.20 2.26
N ALA A 22 19.51 -2.47 1.90
CA ALA A 22 18.85 -2.85 0.67
C ALA A 22 17.50 -2.22 0.79
N ALA A 23 17.25 -1.18 0.01
CA ALA A 23 15.92 -0.65 -0.12
C ALA A 23 15.10 -1.83 -0.62
N SER A 24 14.51 -2.58 0.30
CA SER A 24 13.44 -3.49 -0.03
C SER A 24 12.48 -2.64 -0.83
N PRO A 25 12.16 -3.00 -2.07
CA PRO A 25 11.14 -2.28 -2.79
C PRO A 25 9.95 -2.23 -1.86
N THR A 26 9.70 -1.06 -1.32
CA THR A 26 8.55 -0.85 -0.48
C THR A 26 7.35 -1.09 -1.37
N VAL A 27 6.78 -2.28 -1.22
CA VAL A 27 5.56 -2.61 -1.95
C VAL A 27 4.51 -1.65 -1.43
N ARG A 28 4.12 -0.73 -2.27
CA ARG A 28 3.12 0.27 -1.90
C ARG A 28 1.74 -0.37 -1.91
N PRO A 29 0.89 -0.02 -0.95
CA PRO A 29 -0.49 -0.45 -1.01
C PRO A 29 -1.14 -0.07 -2.33
N LYS A 30 -1.92 -1.00 -2.87
CA LYS A 30 -2.60 -0.82 -4.15
C LYS A 30 -4.06 -1.19 -4.03
N LEU A 31 -4.89 -0.49 -4.77
CA LEU A 31 -6.29 -0.80 -4.96
C LEU A 31 -6.51 -1.17 -6.43
N GLN A 32 -7.32 -2.18 -6.65
CA GLN A 32 -7.67 -2.63 -7.98
C GLN A 32 -9.16 -2.92 -8.05
N ALA A 33 -9.83 -2.42 -9.07
CA ALA A 33 -11.22 -2.74 -9.32
C ALA A 33 -11.32 -4.12 -9.96
N LEU A 34 -12.06 -5.02 -9.32
CA LEU A 34 -12.32 -6.34 -9.85
C LEU A 34 -13.61 -6.38 -10.65
N ASP A 35 -14.58 -5.58 -10.24
CA ASP A 35 -15.87 -5.46 -10.89
C ASP A 35 -16.41 -4.05 -10.66
N LEU A 36 -17.23 -3.58 -11.56
CA LEU A 36 -17.83 -2.26 -11.49
C LEU A 36 -19.33 -2.28 -11.21
N GLN A 37 -19.99 -3.40 -11.41
CA GLN A 37 -21.45 -3.53 -11.27
C GLN A 37 -21.83 -4.82 -10.55
N PRO A 38 -21.87 -4.85 -9.21
CA PRO A 38 -21.50 -3.78 -8.28
C PRO A 38 -20.00 -3.57 -8.18
N LEU A 39 -19.59 -2.45 -7.62
CA LEU A 39 -18.18 -2.15 -7.45
C LEU A 39 -17.55 -3.10 -6.44
N VAL A 40 -16.54 -3.82 -6.89
CA VAL A 40 -15.73 -4.72 -6.05
C VAL A 40 -14.28 -4.32 -6.21
N VAL A 41 -13.60 -4.10 -5.09
CA VAL A 41 -12.23 -3.62 -5.07
C VAL A 41 -11.37 -4.56 -4.25
N ARG A 42 -10.18 -4.85 -4.76
CA ARG A 42 -9.15 -5.58 -4.04
C ARG A 42 -8.07 -4.63 -3.56
N GLY A 43 -7.71 -4.74 -2.28
CA GLY A 43 -6.53 -4.09 -1.73
C GLY A 43 -5.41 -5.09 -1.53
N THR A 44 -4.19 -4.67 -1.81
CA THR A 44 -2.99 -5.48 -1.62
C THR A 44 -1.88 -4.64 -1.01
N ALA A 45 -0.90 -5.31 -0.39
CA ALA A 45 0.28 -4.70 0.21
C ALA A 45 -0.02 -3.73 1.36
N PHE A 46 -1.14 -3.91 2.03
CA PHE A 46 -1.41 -3.25 3.30
C PHE A 46 -0.65 -3.99 4.42
N ARG A 47 -0.62 -3.41 5.61
CA ARG A 47 -0.01 -4.09 6.74
C ARG A 47 -0.93 -5.21 7.24
N PRO A 48 -0.37 -6.30 7.77
CA PRO A 48 -1.18 -7.40 8.29
C PRO A 48 -2.19 -6.91 9.31
N TYR A 49 -3.43 -7.32 9.14
CA TYR A 49 -4.54 -7.00 10.03
C TYR A 49 -4.82 -5.51 10.21
N GLU A 50 -4.33 -4.68 9.32
CA GLU A 50 -4.56 -3.25 9.38
C GLU A 50 -6.03 -2.93 9.13
N ARG A 51 -6.57 -2.04 9.93
CA ARG A 51 -7.92 -1.52 9.73
C ARG A 51 -7.87 -0.47 8.64
N VAL A 52 -8.63 -0.68 7.59
CA VAL A 52 -8.63 0.18 6.41
C VAL A 52 -9.98 0.85 6.25
N LYS A 53 -9.96 2.15 6.14
CA LYS A 53 -11.14 2.95 5.81
C LYS A 53 -11.12 3.28 4.33
N LEU A 54 -12.17 2.87 3.62
CA LEU A 54 -12.36 3.19 2.22
C LEU A 54 -13.36 4.32 2.08
N ILE A 55 -13.00 5.30 1.28
CA ILE A 55 -13.88 6.43 0.97
C ILE A 55 -14.02 6.48 -0.55
N LEU A 56 -15.23 6.29 -1.00
CA LEU A 56 -15.58 6.34 -2.41
C LEU A 56 -16.26 7.67 -2.71
N ALA A 57 -15.75 8.38 -3.70
CA ALA A 57 -16.37 9.55 -4.28
C ALA A 57 -16.73 9.26 -5.73
N ALA A 58 -18.02 9.18 -5.99
CA ALA A 58 -18.64 8.99 -7.29
C ALA A 58 -19.89 9.84 -7.30
N ASP A 59 -20.88 9.50 -8.11
CA ASP A 59 -22.19 10.17 -8.03
C ASP A 59 -22.80 10.06 -6.63
N MET A 60 -22.47 8.97 -5.95
CA MET A 60 -22.80 8.78 -4.55
C MET A 60 -21.52 8.63 -3.74
N ALA A 61 -21.49 9.24 -2.57
CA ALA A 61 -20.40 9.03 -1.62
C ALA A 61 -20.70 7.77 -0.80
N ALA A 62 -19.71 6.91 -0.66
CA ALA A 62 -19.83 5.70 0.15
C ALA A 62 -18.56 5.51 0.98
N GLY A 63 -18.73 5.02 2.20
CA GLY A 63 -17.63 4.69 3.09
C GLY A 63 -17.71 3.26 3.56
N ARG A 64 -16.58 2.64 3.78
CA ARG A 64 -16.52 1.29 4.32
C ARG A 64 -15.27 1.13 5.17
N ILE A 65 -15.41 0.44 6.29
CA ILE A 65 -14.30 0.09 7.15
C ILE A 65 -14.17 -1.43 7.15
N LEU A 66 -12.96 -1.91 6.92
CA LEU A 66 -12.69 -3.33 6.92
C LEU A 66 -11.28 -3.59 7.46
N LYS A 67 -10.93 -4.84 7.63
CA LYS A 67 -9.64 -5.25 8.16
C LYS A 67 -8.90 -6.06 7.11
N ALA A 68 -7.63 -5.73 6.89
CA ALA A 68 -6.79 -6.51 6.01
C ALA A 68 -6.50 -7.88 6.61
N SER A 69 -6.23 -8.85 5.76
CA SER A 69 -5.84 -10.20 6.16
C SER A 69 -4.42 -10.24 6.72
N ALA A 70 -3.99 -11.42 7.16
CA ALA A 70 -2.60 -11.64 7.59
C ALA A 70 -1.58 -11.32 6.50
N THR A 71 -1.98 -11.39 5.24
CA THR A 71 -1.12 -11.08 4.09
C THR A 71 -1.30 -9.65 3.57
N GLY A 72 -2.07 -8.82 4.28
CA GLY A 72 -2.31 -7.43 3.88
C GLY A 72 -3.24 -7.27 2.71
N ARG A 73 -4.16 -8.20 2.52
CA ARG A 73 -5.13 -8.20 1.42
C ARG A 73 -6.55 -8.09 1.92
N PHE A 74 -7.39 -7.48 1.12
CA PHE A 74 -8.83 -7.45 1.38
C PHE A 74 -9.59 -7.34 0.07
N VAL A 75 -10.87 -7.70 0.14
CA VAL A 75 -11.83 -7.47 -0.95
C VAL A 75 -13.02 -6.74 -0.36
N ALA A 76 -13.33 -5.59 -0.92
CA ALA A 76 -14.44 -4.76 -0.51
C ALA A 76 -15.51 -4.76 -1.60
N ARG A 77 -16.74 -5.04 -1.22
CA ARG A 77 -17.89 -5.01 -2.12
C ARG A 77 -18.80 -3.87 -1.73
N PHE A 78 -19.05 -3.00 -2.67
CA PHE A 78 -19.97 -1.88 -2.52
C PHE A 78 -21.27 -2.25 -3.21
N ARG A 79 -22.14 -3.00 -2.52
CA ARG A 79 -23.34 -3.60 -3.12
C ARG A 79 -24.31 -2.58 -3.71
N ALA A 80 -24.36 -1.40 -3.12
CA ALA A 80 -25.26 -0.34 -3.56
C ALA A 80 -24.64 0.57 -4.63
N VAL A 81 -23.42 0.30 -5.04
CA VAL A 81 -22.68 1.16 -5.98
C VAL A 81 -22.44 0.40 -7.28
N SER A 82 -22.97 0.94 -8.35
CA SER A 82 -22.67 0.49 -9.71
C SER A 82 -22.01 1.64 -10.47
N VAL A 83 -20.87 1.35 -11.08
CA VAL A 83 -20.15 2.35 -11.87
C VAL A 83 -20.35 2.05 -13.34
N GLY A 84 -20.94 2.98 -14.06
CA GLY A 84 -21.15 2.86 -15.50
C GLY A 84 -19.83 2.93 -16.27
N ARG A 85 -19.86 2.50 -17.52
CA ARG A 85 -18.66 2.46 -18.36
C ARG A 85 -18.01 3.84 -18.54
N CYS A 86 -18.81 4.88 -18.47
CA CYS A 86 -18.40 6.27 -18.69
C CYS A 86 -18.37 7.10 -17.41
N GLU A 87 -18.58 6.45 -16.28
CA GLU A 87 -18.55 7.13 -15.00
C GLU A 87 -17.15 7.08 -14.39
N GLY A 88 -16.70 8.23 -13.89
CA GLY A 88 -15.47 8.30 -13.12
C GLY A 88 -15.74 8.08 -11.64
N PHE A 89 -14.74 7.64 -10.92
CA PHE A 89 -14.78 7.56 -9.47
C PHE A 89 -13.40 7.71 -8.88
N VAL A 90 -13.35 8.08 -7.62
CA VAL A 90 -12.13 8.12 -6.84
C VAL A 90 -12.35 7.30 -5.57
N LEU A 91 -11.50 6.34 -5.34
CA LEU A 91 -11.52 5.53 -4.13
C LEU A 91 -10.22 5.76 -3.38
N GLN A 92 -10.32 6.14 -2.13
CA GLN A 92 -9.18 6.34 -1.25
C GLN A 92 -9.22 5.34 -0.12
N ALA A 93 -8.07 4.79 0.20
CA ALA A 93 -7.90 3.87 1.33
C ALA A 93 -6.95 4.47 2.35
N PHE A 94 -7.38 4.48 3.59
CA PHE A 94 -6.61 4.98 4.73
C PHE A 94 -6.46 3.86 5.75
N GLY A 95 -5.27 3.36 5.88
CA GLY A 95 -4.95 2.35 6.89
C GLY A 95 -4.64 2.96 8.24
N SER A 96 -5.04 2.29 9.30
CA SER A 96 -4.79 2.73 10.68
C SER A 96 -3.31 2.78 11.05
N ARG A 97 -2.46 2.13 10.28
CA ARG A 97 -1.01 2.11 10.49
C ARG A 97 -0.26 2.94 9.45
N GLY A 98 -0.95 3.81 8.75
CA GLY A 98 -0.35 4.74 7.81
C GLY A 98 -0.34 4.29 6.36
N SER A 99 -0.88 3.13 6.03
CA SER A 99 -1.01 2.70 4.65
C SER A 99 -2.02 3.57 3.92
N ARG A 100 -1.68 3.99 2.71
CA ARG A 100 -2.55 4.80 1.88
C ARG A 100 -2.52 4.30 0.46
N ALA A 101 -3.68 4.26 -0.18
CA ALA A 101 -3.81 3.90 -1.57
C ALA A 101 -4.94 4.70 -2.20
N LYS A 102 -4.84 4.89 -3.49
CA LYS A 102 -5.85 5.63 -4.26
C LYS A 102 -6.09 4.90 -5.56
N LEU A 103 -7.34 4.72 -5.89
CA LEU A 103 -7.78 4.22 -7.18
C LEU A 103 -8.61 5.31 -7.83
N GLU A 104 -8.15 5.81 -8.94
CA GLU A 104 -8.80 6.89 -9.65
C GLU A 104 -9.13 6.43 -11.06
N ARG A 105 -10.38 6.57 -11.42
CA ARG A 105 -10.82 6.37 -12.78
C ARG A 105 -11.41 7.69 -13.26
N LEU A 106 -10.62 8.40 -14.02
CA LEU A 106 -11.11 9.58 -14.73
C LEU A 106 -12.05 9.12 -15.82
N THR A 107 -12.98 9.99 -16.19
CA THR A 107 -13.90 9.67 -17.27
C THR A 107 -13.13 9.19 -18.49
N PRO A 108 -13.25 7.92 -18.86
CA PRO A 108 -12.66 7.48 -20.11
C PRO A 108 -13.30 8.22 -21.26
N ASP A 109 -12.63 8.21 -22.40
CA ASP A 109 -13.15 8.81 -23.61
C ASP A 109 -14.43 8.10 -24.05
N CYS A 110 -15.50 8.33 -23.31
CA CYS A 110 -16.83 7.92 -23.72
C CYS A 110 -17.35 8.98 -24.66
N ILE A 111 -17.10 8.75 -25.91
CA ILE A 111 -17.73 9.55 -26.95
C ILE A 111 -19.19 9.13 -26.96
N GLU A 112 -20.05 10.02 -26.52
CA GLU A 112 -21.46 9.83 -26.75
C GLU A 112 -21.73 9.88 -28.24
N PRO A 113 -22.44 8.90 -28.76
CA PRO A 113 -22.83 8.95 -30.18
C PRO A 113 -23.74 10.09 -30.48
#